data_f9943cf8c5883ed7de2dd37c23846182
#
_entry.id   f9943cf8c5883ed7de2dd37c23846182
#
_cell.length_a   1.000
_cell.length_b   1.000
_cell.length_c   1.000
_cell.angle_alpha   90.00
_cell.angle_beta   90.00
_cell.angle_gamma   90.00
#
_symmetry.space_group_name_H-M   'P 1'
#
loop_
_entity.id
_entity.type
_entity.pdbx_description
1 polymer ?
#
loop_
_entity_poly.entity_id
_entity_poly.type
_entity_poly.pdbx_seq_one_letter_code
_entity_poly.pdbx_strand_id
1 'polypeptide(L)'
;KWRILPTAGGITPFIKIEFSWSFILDIIKHAVLPSLTLTFLRLPDFYFVSRSAMLQQIQKKYVETAQAKSLGDIYILMRHCLPNAINPIMTRFLLSIQTMFNATLIVENVFKYPGIGKLIRDAVFYRDYLLLQGIFLVITIFILSISLLGENFYQTIEKRKEL
;
A
#
# COMPACT_ATOMS: atom_id res chain seq x y z
N LYS A 1 -32.11 -6.10 -1.25
CA LYS A 1 -31.57 -6.17 0.15
C LYS A 1 -30.28 -6.94 0.17
N TRP A 2 -29.24 -6.39 -0.47
CA TRP A 2 -27.92 -7.05 -0.57
C TRP A 2 -26.98 -6.41 0.45
N ARG A 3 -27.20 -6.62 1.76
CA ARG A 3 -26.23 -6.24 2.79
C ARG A 3 -25.32 -7.43 3.07
N ILE A 4 -24.45 -7.75 2.12
CA ILE A 4 -23.48 -8.85 2.27
C ILE A 4 -22.30 -8.39 3.13
N LEU A 5 -21.96 -7.10 3.10
CA LEU A 5 -20.86 -6.51 3.86
C LEU A 5 -21.35 -5.30 4.68
N PRO A 6 -20.84 -5.12 5.90
CA PRO A 6 -21.14 -3.95 6.71
C PRO A 6 -20.55 -2.68 6.06
N THR A 7 -21.37 -1.65 5.92
CA THR A 7 -20.99 -0.40 5.23
C THR A 7 -20.42 0.67 6.16
N ALA A 8 -20.50 0.49 7.47
CA ALA A 8 -20.01 1.46 8.44
C ALA A 8 -19.70 0.80 9.79
N GLY A 9 -18.69 1.35 10.49
CA GLY A 9 -18.25 0.86 11.79
C GLY A 9 -17.07 -0.13 11.70
N GLY A 10 -16.40 -0.39 12.80
CA GLY A 10 -15.29 -1.35 12.88
C GLY A 10 -15.67 -2.72 13.45
N ILE A 11 -16.81 -2.80 14.10
CA ILE A 11 -17.28 -4.00 14.82
C ILE A 11 -18.82 -3.99 14.82
N THR A 12 -19.44 -5.15 14.72
CA THR A 12 -20.88 -5.29 14.88
C THR A 12 -21.29 -4.92 16.31
N PRO A 13 -22.29 -4.03 16.53
CA PRO A 13 -22.78 -3.70 17.86
C PRO A 13 -23.18 -4.97 18.62
N PHE A 14 -22.86 -5.02 19.93
CA PHE A 14 -23.20 -6.12 20.87
C PHE A 14 -22.39 -7.41 20.73
N ILE A 15 -21.31 -7.49 19.95
CA ILE A 15 -20.38 -8.61 20.05
C ILE A 15 -19.52 -8.46 21.31
N LYS A 16 -19.44 -9.52 22.13
CA LYS A 16 -18.51 -9.56 23.27
C LYS A 16 -17.08 -9.45 22.73
N ILE A 17 -16.32 -8.53 23.33
CA ILE A 17 -14.89 -8.33 23.03
C ILE A 17 -14.10 -9.46 23.71
N GLU A 18 -14.21 -10.66 23.17
CA GLU A 18 -13.40 -11.80 23.57
C GLU A 18 -12.52 -12.21 22.38
N PHE A 19 -11.31 -12.63 22.63
CA PHE A 19 -10.38 -13.14 21.60
C PHE A 19 -10.93 -14.45 21.03
N SER A 20 -11.97 -14.34 20.20
CA SER A 20 -12.65 -15.45 19.52
C SER A 20 -12.49 -15.32 18.00
N TRP A 21 -12.48 -16.45 17.31
CA TRP A 21 -12.47 -16.49 15.83
C TRP A 21 -13.62 -15.67 15.20
N SER A 22 -14.77 -15.67 15.85
CA SER A 22 -15.93 -14.87 15.42
C SER A 22 -15.65 -13.37 15.46
N PHE A 23 -14.93 -12.88 16.46
CA PHE A 23 -14.53 -11.48 16.59
C PHE A 23 -13.52 -11.06 15.51
N ILE A 24 -12.52 -11.90 15.21
CA ILE A 24 -11.54 -11.65 14.15
C ILE A 24 -12.22 -11.61 12.78
N LEU A 25 -13.12 -12.55 12.51
CA LEU A 25 -13.89 -12.57 11.26
C LEU A 25 -14.78 -11.34 11.08
N ASP A 26 -15.36 -10.82 12.17
CA ASP A 26 -16.17 -9.60 12.14
C ASP A 26 -15.31 -8.37 11.79
N ILE A 27 -14.16 -8.21 12.41
CA ILE A 27 -13.20 -7.14 12.08
C ILE A 27 -12.79 -7.21 10.60
N ILE A 28 -12.45 -8.41 10.11
CA ILE A 28 -12.08 -8.60 8.71
C ILE A 28 -13.22 -8.19 7.78
N LYS A 29 -14.46 -8.59 8.06
CA LYS A 29 -15.62 -8.22 7.24
C LYS A 29 -15.83 -6.72 7.17
N HIS A 30 -15.62 -5.98 8.27
CA HIS A 30 -15.73 -4.52 8.30
C HIS A 30 -14.54 -3.83 7.59
N ALA A 31 -13.37 -4.47 7.56
CA ALA A 31 -12.18 -3.96 6.89
C ALA A 31 -12.18 -4.18 5.36
N VAL A 32 -12.98 -5.12 4.84
CA VAL A 32 -12.99 -5.48 3.40
C VAL A 32 -13.35 -4.28 2.53
N LEU A 33 -14.43 -3.57 2.81
CA LEU A 33 -14.87 -2.43 1.99
C LEU A 33 -13.87 -1.27 2.00
N PRO A 34 -13.37 -0.78 3.15
CA PRO A 34 -12.32 0.23 3.20
C PRO A 34 -11.06 -0.21 2.44
N SER A 35 -10.61 -1.45 2.63
CA SER A 35 -9.41 -1.98 1.97
C SER A 35 -9.58 -2.08 0.46
N LEU A 36 -10.72 -2.54 -0.03
CA LEU A 36 -11.03 -2.57 -1.46
C LEU A 36 -11.03 -1.15 -2.05
N THR A 37 -11.64 -0.19 -1.36
CA THR A 37 -11.65 1.21 -1.81
C THR A 37 -10.23 1.76 -1.97
N LEU A 38 -9.35 1.55 -0.98
CA LEU A 38 -7.95 1.95 -1.05
C LEU A 38 -7.20 1.22 -2.18
N THR A 39 -7.46 -0.06 -2.37
CA THR A 39 -6.87 -0.86 -3.45
C THR A 39 -7.26 -0.30 -4.81
N PHE A 40 -8.54 -0.06 -5.07
CA PHE A 40 -9.00 0.50 -6.34
C PHE A 40 -8.45 1.91 -6.60
N LEU A 41 -8.29 2.73 -5.58
CA LEU A 41 -7.66 4.04 -5.72
C LEU A 41 -6.18 3.95 -6.13
N ARG A 42 -5.45 2.91 -5.72
CA ARG A 42 -4.02 2.74 -5.98
C ARG A 42 -3.69 1.87 -7.18
N LEU A 43 -4.62 1.04 -7.60
CA LEU A 43 -4.42 0.09 -8.69
C LEU A 43 -3.96 0.77 -10.00
N PRO A 44 -4.55 1.91 -10.45
CA PRO A 44 -4.07 2.59 -11.65
C PRO A 44 -2.62 3.05 -11.55
N ASP A 45 -2.21 3.62 -10.42
CA ASP A 45 -0.84 4.08 -10.18
C ASP A 45 0.16 2.93 -10.38
N PHE A 46 -0.10 1.79 -9.73
CA PHE A 46 0.76 0.61 -9.85
C PHE A 46 0.77 0.03 -11.26
N TYR A 47 -0.38 0.00 -11.91
CA TYR A 47 -0.48 -0.48 -13.29
C TYR A 47 0.39 0.36 -14.24
N PHE A 48 0.27 1.69 -14.18
CA PHE A 48 1.05 2.57 -15.06
C PHE A 48 2.55 2.51 -14.80
N VAL A 49 2.96 2.47 -13.53
CA VAL A 49 4.37 2.36 -13.18
C VAL A 49 4.94 1.01 -13.61
N SER A 50 4.24 -0.08 -13.33
CA SER A 50 4.67 -1.43 -13.71
C SER A 50 4.77 -1.58 -15.23
N ARG A 51 3.78 -1.09 -15.97
CA ARG A 51 3.78 -1.09 -17.42
C ARG A 51 4.94 -0.27 -17.98
N SER A 52 5.15 0.95 -17.50
CA SER A 52 6.24 1.81 -17.95
C SER A 52 7.61 1.19 -17.65
N ALA A 53 7.80 0.64 -16.45
CA ALA A 53 9.03 -0.04 -16.08
C ALA A 53 9.32 -1.24 -16.99
N MET A 54 8.33 -2.05 -17.30
CA MET A 54 8.49 -3.18 -18.22
C MET A 54 8.81 -2.74 -19.65
N LEU A 55 8.10 -1.73 -20.18
CA LEU A 55 8.35 -1.22 -21.52
C LEU A 55 9.80 -0.68 -21.67
N GLN A 56 10.29 0.03 -20.66
CA GLN A 56 11.68 0.50 -20.66
C GLN A 56 12.70 -0.65 -20.67
N GLN A 57 12.39 -1.77 -20.05
CA GLN A 57 13.31 -2.94 -20.08
C GLN A 57 13.28 -3.68 -21.43
N ILE A 58 12.10 -3.77 -22.06
CA ILE A 58 11.94 -4.47 -23.36
C ILE A 58 12.76 -3.77 -24.47
N GLN A 59 12.94 -2.45 -24.38
CA GLN A 59 13.70 -1.68 -25.37
C GLN A 59 15.22 -1.74 -25.20
N LYS A 60 15.72 -2.48 -24.22
CA LYS A 60 17.17 -2.57 -23.98
C LYS A 60 17.86 -3.62 -24.85
N LYS A 61 19.11 -3.36 -25.23
CA LYS A 61 19.93 -4.21 -26.11
C LYS A 61 20.07 -5.66 -25.65
N TYR A 62 20.02 -5.92 -24.34
CA TYR A 62 20.09 -7.29 -23.85
C TYR A 62 18.87 -8.13 -24.26
N VAL A 63 17.72 -7.49 -24.49
CA VAL A 63 16.51 -8.16 -24.99
C VAL A 63 16.70 -8.55 -26.45
N GLU A 64 17.25 -7.68 -27.28
CA GLU A 64 17.58 -7.99 -28.69
C GLU A 64 18.55 -9.16 -28.77
N THR A 65 19.58 -9.19 -27.90
CA THR A 65 20.53 -10.30 -27.82
C THR A 65 19.84 -11.61 -27.40
N ALA A 66 18.88 -11.55 -26.48
CA ALA A 66 18.13 -12.73 -26.05
C ALA A 66 17.20 -13.25 -27.16
N GLN A 67 16.58 -12.34 -27.93
CA GLN A 67 15.76 -12.68 -29.10
C GLN A 67 16.61 -13.31 -30.22
N ALA A 68 17.81 -12.79 -30.47
CA ALA A 68 18.74 -13.37 -31.43
C ALA A 68 19.16 -14.82 -31.08
N LYS A 69 19.09 -15.18 -29.78
CA LYS A 69 19.28 -16.55 -29.29
C LYS A 69 18.04 -17.44 -29.42
N SER A 70 16.99 -16.96 -30.09
CA SER A 70 15.69 -17.65 -30.26
C SER A 70 15.01 -18.04 -28.94
N LEU A 71 15.21 -17.27 -27.88
CA LEU A 71 14.52 -17.47 -26.61
C LEU A 71 13.06 -16.99 -26.74
N GLY A 72 12.12 -17.74 -26.15
CA GLY A 72 10.71 -17.37 -26.19
C GLY A 72 10.42 -16.06 -25.45
N ASP A 73 9.48 -15.27 -25.97
CA ASP A 73 9.15 -13.93 -25.43
C ASP A 73 8.76 -13.94 -23.96
N ILE A 74 7.97 -14.92 -23.52
CA ILE A 74 7.57 -15.06 -22.11
C ILE A 74 8.78 -15.33 -21.23
N TYR A 75 9.73 -16.15 -21.69
CA TYR A 75 10.95 -16.41 -20.95
C TYR A 75 11.80 -15.14 -20.79
N ILE A 76 11.95 -14.37 -21.86
CA ILE A 76 12.68 -13.08 -21.86
C ILE A 76 12.02 -12.12 -20.88
N LEU A 77 10.70 -11.98 -20.92
CA LEU A 77 9.95 -11.09 -20.03
C LEU A 77 10.13 -11.47 -18.55
N MET A 78 9.94 -12.74 -18.23
CA MET A 78 9.94 -13.19 -16.82
C MET A 78 11.37 -13.31 -16.24
N ARG A 79 12.35 -13.75 -17.06
CA ARG A 79 13.71 -14.04 -16.58
C ARG A 79 14.67 -12.87 -16.71
N HIS A 80 14.46 -11.99 -17.69
CA HIS A 80 15.38 -10.89 -18.00
C HIS A 80 14.77 -9.50 -17.75
N CYS A 81 13.51 -9.26 -18.17
CA CYS A 81 12.91 -7.94 -18.01
C CYS A 81 12.36 -7.70 -16.61
N LEU A 82 11.58 -8.63 -16.07
CA LEU A 82 10.90 -8.48 -14.77
C LEU A 82 11.88 -8.23 -13.60
N PRO A 83 12.99 -8.98 -13.44
CA PRO A 83 13.92 -8.72 -12.34
C PRO A 83 14.58 -7.33 -12.40
N ASN A 84 14.68 -6.76 -13.60
CA ASN A 84 15.20 -5.40 -13.78
C ASN A 84 14.12 -4.33 -13.64
N ALA A 85 12.88 -4.63 -13.98
CA ALA A 85 11.73 -3.75 -13.81
C ALA A 85 11.27 -3.65 -12.35
N ILE A 86 11.63 -4.62 -11.49
CA ILE A 86 11.14 -4.65 -10.12
C ILE A 86 11.62 -3.46 -9.27
N ASN A 87 12.81 -2.91 -9.57
CA ASN A 87 13.38 -1.81 -8.80
C ASN A 87 12.49 -0.55 -8.81
N PRO A 88 12.12 0.02 -9.97
CA PRO A 88 11.24 1.19 -10.00
C PRO A 88 9.84 0.88 -9.43
N ILE A 89 9.36 -0.36 -9.55
CA ILE A 89 8.09 -0.80 -8.96
C ILE A 89 8.19 -0.80 -7.43
N MET A 90 9.26 -1.35 -6.87
CA MET A 90 9.48 -1.38 -5.41
C MET A 90 9.67 0.03 -4.84
N THR A 91 10.42 0.89 -5.51
CA THR A 91 10.53 2.30 -5.12
C THR A 91 9.17 2.98 -5.07
N ARG A 92 8.34 2.78 -6.09
CA ARG A 92 6.98 3.32 -6.11
C ARG A 92 6.11 2.73 -5.00
N PHE A 93 6.26 1.44 -4.69
CA PHE A 93 5.57 0.80 -3.58
C PHE A 93 5.90 1.46 -2.24
N LEU A 94 7.18 1.69 -1.95
CA LEU A 94 7.62 2.35 -0.72
C LEU A 94 7.10 3.79 -0.61
N LEU A 95 7.16 4.56 -1.70
CA LEU A 95 6.60 5.91 -1.74
C LEU A 95 5.07 5.90 -1.57
N SER A 96 4.38 4.88 -2.08
CA SER A 96 2.92 4.77 -1.97
C SER A 96 2.46 4.56 -0.53
N ILE A 97 3.25 3.90 0.32
CA ILE A 97 2.92 3.71 1.74
C ILE A 97 2.74 5.07 2.42
N GLN A 98 3.63 6.02 2.18
CA GLN A 98 3.54 7.38 2.76
C GLN A 98 2.27 8.12 2.31
N THR A 99 1.95 8.03 1.01
CA THR A 99 0.77 8.72 0.46
C THR A 99 -0.55 8.01 0.78
N MET A 100 -0.52 6.74 1.17
CA MET A 100 -1.72 6.01 1.62
C MET A 100 -2.32 6.58 2.90
N PHE A 101 -1.51 7.16 3.80
CA PHE A 101 -2.03 7.76 5.03
C PHE A 101 -3.11 8.81 4.76
N ASN A 102 -2.90 9.70 3.79
CA ASN A 102 -3.89 10.73 3.45
C ASN A 102 -5.21 10.12 2.94
N ALA A 103 -5.12 9.11 2.07
CA ALA A 103 -6.30 8.41 1.57
C ALA A 103 -7.02 7.64 2.67
N THR A 104 -6.28 7.02 3.59
CA THR A 104 -6.83 6.27 4.72
C THR A 104 -7.66 7.16 5.63
N LEU A 105 -7.20 8.38 5.95
CA LEU A 105 -7.97 9.33 6.76
C LEU A 105 -9.35 9.63 6.17
N ILE A 106 -9.44 9.79 4.85
CA ILE A 106 -10.71 10.04 4.16
C ILE A 106 -11.59 8.79 4.19
N VAL A 107 -11.04 7.63 3.87
CA VAL A 107 -11.76 6.36 3.84
C VAL A 107 -12.28 5.98 5.23
N GLU A 108 -11.49 6.15 6.29
CA GLU A 108 -11.93 5.93 7.67
C GLU A 108 -13.12 6.82 8.04
N ASN A 109 -13.12 8.08 7.61
CA ASN A 109 -14.23 8.98 7.87
C ASN A 109 -15.51 8.56 7.12
N VAL A 110 -15.40 8.15 5.86
CA VAL A 110 -16.53 7.71 5.02
C VAL A 110 -17.17 6.44 5.59
N PHE A 111 -16.34 5.45 5.93
CA PHE A 111 -16.81 4.16 6.46
C PHE A 111 -17.01 4.18 7.99
N LYS A 112 -16.81 5.33 8.65
CA LYS A 112 -16.87 5.45 10.13
C LYS A 112 -16.02 4.39 10.84
N TYR A 113 -14.92 3.99 10.20
CA TYR A 113 -14.01 2.99 10.75
C TYR A 113 -13.21 3.59 11.92
N PRO A 114 -13.08 2.88 13.07
CA PRO A 114 -12.30 3.38 14.20
C PRO A 114 -10.82 3.31 13.90
N GLY A 115 -10.24 4.42 13.45
CA GLY A 115 -8.82 4.54 13.11
C GLY A 115 -8.26 5.92 13.49
N ILE A 116 -7.04 6.20 13.01
CA ILE A 116 -6.33 7.46 13.27
C ILE A 116 -7.12 8.65 12.71
N GLY A 117 -7.80 8.51 11.58
CA GLY A 117 -8.62 9.57 11.00
C GLY A 117 -9.79 9.98 11.88
N LYS A 118 -10.40 9.02 12.57
CA LYS A 118 -11.43 9.33 13.58
C LYS A 118 -10.83 10.10 14.76
N LEU A 119 -9.66 9.68 15.27
CA LEU A 119 -8.99 10.36 16.39
C LEU A 119 -8.63 11.81 16.02
N ILE A 120 -8.09 12.05 14.82
CA ILE A 120 -7.78 13.40 14.33
C ILE A 120 -9.06 14.25 14.27
N ARG A 121 -10.13 13.72 13.66
CA ARG A 121 -11.40 14.44 13.56
C ARG A 121 -11.96 14.82 14.94
N ASP A 122 -11.96 13.86 15.86
CA ASP A 122 -12.49 14.07 17.21
C ASP A 122 -11.61 15.10 17.96
N ALA A 123 -10.29 15.02 17.85
CA ALA A 123 -9.36 15.99 18.44
C ALA A 123 -9.56 17.41 17.86
N VAL A 124 -9.78 17.55 16.55
CA VAL A 124 -10.11 18.84 15.92
C VAL A 124 -11.45 19.37 16.44
N PHE A 125 -12.47 18.53 16.54
CA PHE A 125 -13.79 18.92 16.99
C PHE A 125 -13.80 19.41 18.43
N TYR A 126 -13.04 18.72 19.32
CA TYR A 126 -12.89 19.11 20.73
C TYR A 126 -11.80 20.16 20.97
N ARG A 127 -11.10 20.61 19.91
CA ARG A 127 -9.98 21.55 19.97
C ARG A 127 -8.85 21.07 20.89
N ASP A 128 -8.64 19.76 20.96
CA ASP A 128 -7.57 19.16 21.74
C ASP A 128 -6.26 19.19 20.93
N TYR A 129 -5.56 20.31 21.03
CA TYR A 129 -4.30 20.55 20.33
C TYR A 129 -3.18 19.64 20.81
N LEU A 130 -3.19 19.25 22.09
CA LEU A 130 -2.16 18.37 22.65
C LEU A 130 -2.27 16.98 22.02
N LEU A 131 -3.48 16.43 21.93
CA LEU A 131 -3.74 15.16 21.26
C LEU A 131 -3.38 15.23 19.78
N LEU A 132 -3.71 16.32 19.09
CA LEU A 132 -3.34 16.52 17.67
C LEU A 132 -1.83 16.48 17.47
N GLN A 133 -1.07 17.22 18.30
CA GLN A 133 0.39 17.23 18.23
C GLN A 133 0.97 15.82 18.44
N GLY A 134 0.44 15.08 19.43
CA GLY A 134 0.85 13.71 19.70
C GLY A 134 0.60 12.78 18.52
N ILE A 135 -0.58 12.86 17.90
CA ILE A 135 -0.93 12.05 16.73
C ILE A 135 0.02 12.37 15.55
N PHE A 136 0.23 13.65 15.23
CA PHE A 136 1.12 14.04 14.13
C PHE A 136 2.56 13.63 14.39
N LEU A 137 3.05 13.71 15.62
CA LEU A 137 4.38 13.25 16.00
C LEU A 137 4.53 11.74 15.72
N VAL A 138 3.59 10.93 16.17
CA VAL A 138 3.61 9.48 15.96
C VAL A 138 3.56 9.14 14.45
N ILE A 139 2.67 9.79 13.70
CA ILE A 139 2.57 9.59 12.24
C ILE A 139 3.90 9.97 11.56
N THR A 140 4.49 11.09 11.96
CA THR A 140 5.76 11.57 11.37
C THR A 140 6.89 10.58 11.64
N ILE A 141 7.04 10.11 12.88
CA ILE A 141 8.04 9.09 13.21
C ILE A 141 7.82 7.82 12.40
N PHE A 142 6.59 7.38 12.26
CA PHE A 142 6.25 6.18 11.51
C PHE A 142 6.60 6.31 10.02
N ILE A 143 6.23 7.45 9.39
CA ILE A 143 6.55 7.74 7.98
C ILE A 143 8.08 7.81 7.77
N LEU A 144 8.80 8.51 8.65
CA LEU A 144 10.26 8.60 8.57
C LEU A 144 10.92 7.22 8.73
N SER A 145 10.43 6.40 9.64
CA SER A 145 10.95 5.03 9.84
C SER A 145 10.79 4.20 8.58
N ILE A 146 9.61 4.23 7.94
CA ILE A 146 9.36 3.54 6.67
C ILE A 146 10.26 4.09 5.56
N SER A 147 10.44 5.40 5.47
CA SER A 147 11.33 6.03 4.47
C SER A 147 12.76 5.53 4.60
N LEU A 148 13.31 5.55 5.81
CA LEU A 148 14.68 5.10 6.07
C LEU A 148 14.85 3.60 5.78
N LEU A 149 13.89 2.77 6.17
CA LEU A 149 13.91 1.35 5.87
C LEU A 149 13.84 1.11 4.35
N GLY A 150 13.00 1.86 3.65
CA GLY A 150 12.86 1.79 2.21
C GLY A 150 14.14 2.19 1.47
N GLU A 151 14.77 3.26 1.89
CA GLU A 151 16.04 3.74 1.30
C GLU A 151 17.18 2.74 1.50
N ASN A 152 17.32 2.20 2.71
CA ASN A 152 18.31 1.17 2.99
C ASN A 152 18.08 -0.10 2.16
N PHE A 153 16.82 -0.50 1.99
CA PHE A 153 16.46 -1.65 1.17
C PHE A 153 16.80 -1.42 -0.31
N TYR A 154 16.52 -0.22 -0.82
CA TYR A 154 16.87 0.17 -2.18
C TYR A 154 18.38 0.14 -2.43
N GLN A 155 19.17 0.75 -1.56
CA GLN A 155 20.64 0.77 -1.66
C GLN A 155 21.25 -0.64 -1.62
N THR A 156 20.67 -1.54 -0.80
CA THR A 156 21.14 -2.93 -0.71
C THR A 156 20.90 -3.71 -2.01
N ILE A 157 19.76 -3.47 -2.67
CA ILE A 157 19.45 -4.12 -3.96
C ILE A 157 20.35 -3.56 -5.08
N GLU A 158 20.62 -2.26 -5.07
CA GLU A 158 21.45 -1.61 -6.09
C GLU A 158 22.91 -2.08 -6.03
N LYS A 159 23.51 -2.11 -4.84
CA LYS A 159 24.86 -2.63 -4.61
C LYS A 159 25.04 -4.08 -5.07
N ARG A 160 23.99 -4.90 -4.97
CA ARG A 160 24.02 -6.32 -5.40
C ARG A 160 24.04 -6.49 -6.93
N LYS A 161 23.77 -5.44 -7.70
CA LYS A 161 23.81 -5.45 -9.17
C LYS A 161 25.14 -4.97 -9.75
N GLU A 162 25.94 -4.29 -8.94
CA GLU A 162 27.28 -3.81 -9.34
C GLU A 162 28.39 -4.84 -9.09
N LEU A 163 28.07 -5.94 -8.37
CA LEU A 163 28.93 -7.11 -8.16
C LEU A 163 28.57 -8.24 -9.13
#